data_a9efbd3aad6af0c00d8da6e8e0ef9e00
#
_entry.id   a9efbd3aad6af0c00d8da6e8e0ef9e00
#
_cell.length_a   1.000
_cell.length_b   1.000
_cell.length_c   1.000
_cell.angle_alpha   90.00
_cell.angle_beta   90.00
_cell.angle_gamma   90.00
#
_symmetry.space_group_name_H-M   'P 1'
#
loop_
_entity.id
_entity.type
_entity.pdbx_description
1 polymer ?
#
loop_
_entity_poly.entity_id
_entity_poly.type
_entity_poly.pdbx_seq_one_letter_code
_entity_poly.pdbx_strand_id
1 'polypeptide(L)'
;LQDLWEIGSSPDVIMDLIKNNGINRGQDLKVLDLGCGKGAVSVRLAKVFGFHIHGIDGMPLFVTEAEKWARKYKVSELCRFEIADIRIRLDTLKDYDLIILGSIGQVLGNIEATLRKVKDSLSSEGCVILDEGYRLDEGPENLYNYPDHLQVYEQIKKAGFEVMEEHLGKQEFIQHLNQQIMGFIQKRVEELKTQFPDRKHLFEKYLEAQKIESDILENYMQCVTWLLKRSV
;
A
#
# COMPACT_ATOMS: atom_id res chain seq x y z
N LEU A 1 8.07 13.85 1.40
CA LEU A 1 6.75 13.21 1.13
C LEU A 1 5.55 14.17 1.22
N GLN A 2 5.71 15.40 1.76
CA GLN A 2 4.54 16.32 1.87
C GLN A 2 4.01 16.77 0.49
N ASP A 3 4.84 16.78 -0.54
CA ASP A 3 4.50 17.23 -1.89
C ASP A 3 3.87 16.13 -2.76
N LEU A 4 3.81 14.89 -2.25
CA LEU A 4 3.22 13.73 -2.92
C LEU A 4 1.91 13.34 -2.25
N TRP A 5 0.85 13.16 -3.03
CA TRP A 5 -0.41 12.61 -2.53
C TRP A 5 -0.42 11.07 -2.64
N GLU A 6 -0.07 10.56 -3.81
CA GLU A 6 0.04 9.12 -4.07
C GLU A 6 1.40 8.64 -3.56
N ILE A 7 1.40 7.82 -2.51
CA ILE A 7 2.58 7.24 -1.90
C ILE A 7 2.37 5.73 -1.85
N GLY A 8 3.26 4.96 -2.47
CA GLY A 8 3.17 3.51 -2.54
C GLY A 8 2.26 3.03 -3.67
N SER A 9 1.15 2.39 -3.35
CA SER A 9 0.30 1.72 -4.33
C SER A 9 -0.34 2.65 -5.34
N SER A 10 -0.47 2.16 -6.59
CA SER A 10 -1.16 2.87 -7.66
C SER A 10 -2.68 2.73 -7.55
N PRO A 11 -3.44 3.82 -7.33
CA PRO A 11 -4.89 3.76 -7.33
C PRO A 11 -5.48 3.26 -8.66
N ASP A 12 -4.84 3.56 -9.79
CA ASP A 12 -5.32 3.15 -11.11
C ASP A 12 -5.25 1.64 -11.28
N VAL A 13 -4.14 1.01 -10.88
CA VAL A 13 -3.98 -0.46 -10.90
C VAL A 13 -5.04 -1.12 -10.03
N ILE A 14 -5.25 -0.63 -8.82
CA ILE A 14 -6.25 -1.16 -7.89
C ILE A 14 -7.66 -1.03 -8.48
N MET A 15 -7.99 0.12 -9.08
CA MET A 15 -9.29 0.33 -9.73
C MET A 15 -9.51 -0.60 -10.93
N ASP A 16 -8.47 -0.89 -11.69
CA ASP A 16 -8.56 -1.80 -12.84
C ASP A 16 -8.76 -3.24 -12.38
N LEU A 17 -8.05 -3.72 -11.34
CA LEU A 17 -8.29 -5.03 -10.73
C LEU A 17 -9.74 -5.16 -10.24
N ILE A 18 -10.28 -4.14 -9.58
CA ILE A 18 -11.68 -4.11 -9.11
C ILE A 18 -12.67 -4.22 -10.29
N LYS A 19 -12.46 -3.44 -11.37
CA LYS A 19 -13.33 -3.47 -12.56
C LYS A 19 -13.26 -4.79 -13.31
N ASN A 20 -12.06 -5.27 -13.57
CA ASN A 20 -11.83 -6.50 -14.35
C ASN A 20 -12.49 -7.71 -13.70
N ASN A 21 -12.48 -7.76 -12.38
CA ASN A 21 -13.05 -8.87 -11.59
C ASN A 21 -14.50 -8.63 -11.17
N GLY A 22 -15.10 -7.54 -11.59
CA GLY A 22 -16.51 -7.25 -11.33
C GLY A 22 -16.86 -7.05 -9.85
N ILE A 23 -15.90 -6.66 -9.01
CA ILE A 23 -16.09 -6.44 -7.57
C ILE A 23 -17.02 -5.25 -7.30
N ASN A 24 -17.24 -4.38 -8.31
CA ASN A 24 -18.03 -3.16 -8.21
C ASN A 24 -19.49 -3.31 -8.66
N ARG A 25 -20.02 -4.53 -8.78
CA ARG A 25 -21.37 -4.76 -9.32
C ARG A 25 -22.47 -4.42 -8.33
N GLY A 26 -22.85 -3.11 -8.27
CA GLY A 26 -24.12 -2.65 -7.70
C GLY A 26 -24.25 -2.73 -6.19
N GLN A 27 -23.17 -2.73 -5.44
CA GLN A 27 -23.17 -2.84 -3.99
C GLN A 27 -22.39 -1.69 -3.34
N ASP A 28 -22.92 -1.20 -2.23
CA ASP A 28 -22.25 -0.26 -1.31
C ASP A 28 -21.17 -1.04 -0.53
N LEU A 29 -20.03 -1.35 -1.15
CA LEU A 29 -18.99 -2.15 -0.53
C LEU A 29 -18.34 -1.42 0.63
N LYS A 30 -18.10 -2.17 1.71
CA LYS A 30 -17.30 -1.75 2.85
C LYS A 30 -15.84 -2.10 2.61
N VAL A 31 -15.02 -1.08 2.45
CA VAL A 31 -13.59 -1.23 2.18
C VAL A 31 -12.77 -0.82 3.39
N LEU A 32 -11.82 -1.65 3.78
CA LEU A 32 -10.82 -1.36 4.80
C LEU A 32 -9.48 -1.09 4.11
N ASP A 33 -8.94 0.12 4.28
CA ASP A 33 -7.63 0.53 3.74
C ASP A 33 -6.64 0.64 4.90
N LEU A 34 -5.80 -0.40 5.06
CA LEU A 34 -4.82 -0.50 6.15
C LEU A 34 -3.51 0.15 5.75
N GLY A 35 -3.07 1.14 6.51
CA GLY A 35 -1.94 1.99 6.14
C GLY A 35 -2.32 2.95 5.02
N CYS A 36 -3.51 3.55 5.10
CA CYS A 36 -4.10 4.35 4.01
C CYS A 36 -3.30 5.60 3.61
N GLY A 37 -2.26 5.94 4.36
CA GLY A 37 -1.43 7.11 4.09
C GLY A 37 -2.25 8.39 3.98
N LYS A 38 -2.04 9.14 2.90
CA LYS A 38 -2.80 10.36 2.60
C LYS A 38 -4.12 10.12 1.87
N GLY A 39 -4.60 8.87 1.85
CA GLY A 39 -5.90 8.49 1.34
C GLY A 39 -6.05 8.50 -0.19
N ALA A 40 -4.97 8.37 -0.95
CA ALA A 40 -5.05 8.43 -2.41
C ALA A 40 -5.92 7.30 -2.98
N VAL A 41 -5.67 6.06 -2.58
CA VAL A 41 -6.48 4.90 -2.96
C VAL A 41 -7.90 5.05 -2.42
N SER A 42 -8.06 5.26 -1.12
CA SER A 42 -9.34 5.44 -0.43
C SER A 42 -10.25 6.45 -1.13
N VAL A 43 -9.77 7.68 -1.33
CA VAL A 43 -10.55 8.77 -1.92
C VAL A 43 -10.94 8.50 -3.37
N ARG A 44 -10.03 7.90 -4.16
CA ARG A 44 -10.31 7.57 -5.55
C ARG A 44 -11.32 6.44 -5.69
N LEU A 45 -11.24 5.40 -4.83
CA LEU A 45 -12.25 4.33 -4.80
C LEU A 45 -13.62 4.85 -4.41
N ALA A 46 -13.72 5.67 -3.35
CA ALA A 46 -14.97 6.32 -2.97
C ALA A 46 -15.54 7.18 -4.10
N LYS A 47 -14.68 7.94 -4.82
CA LYS A 47 -15.10 8.83 -5.91
C LYS A 47 -15.62 8.08 -7.14
N VAL A 48 -14.96 6.97 -7.50
CA VAL A 48 -15.24 6.24 -8.75
C VAL A 48 -16.36 5.22 -8.57
N PHE A 49 -16.39 4.53 -7.44
CA PHE A 49 -17.27 3.39 -7.21
C PHE A 49 -18.36 3.64 -6.18
N GLY A 50 -18.27 4.72 -5.38
CA GLY A 50 -19.20 4.97 -4.28
C GLY A 50 -18.98 4.10 -3.05
N PHE A 51 -17.83 3.46 -2.92
CA PHE A 51 -17.51 2.57 -1.80
C PHE A 51 -17.43 3.32 -0.47
N HIS A 52 -17.86 2.65 0.61
CA HIS A 52 -17.67 3.13 1.97
C HIS A 52 -16.30 2.72 2.48
N ILE A 53 -15.43 3.69 2.66
CA ILE A 53 -14.03 3.46 3.02
C ILE A 53 -13.79 3.70 4.51
N HIS A 54 -13.13 2.75 5.16
CA HIS A 54 -12.51 2.94 6.46
C HIS A 54 -11.00 2.88 6.29
N GLY A 55 -10.34 4.02 6.21
CA GLY A 55 -8.89 4.15 6.12
C GLY A 55 -8.27 4.29 7.50
N ILE A 56 -7.20 3.54 7.76
CA ILE A 56 -6.47 3.59 9.04
C ILE A 56 -5.00 3.84 8.77
N ASP A 57 -4.43 4.82 9.46
CA ASP A 57 -2.99 5.10 9.41
C ASP A 57 -2.46 5.54 10.78
N GLY A 58 -1.22 5.16 11.10
CA GLY A 58 -0.57 5.54 12.35
C GLY A 58 -0.06 6.98 12.39
N MET A 59 0.01 7.67 11.25
CA MET A 59 0.54 9.02 11.12
C MET A 59 -0.56 10.08 11.13
N PRO A 60 -0.72 10.89 12.22
CA PRO A 60 -1.78 11.90 12.30
C PRO A 60 -1.80 12.90 11.14
N LEU A 61 -0.62 13.29 10.64
CA LEU A 61 -0.51 14.21 9.52
C LEU A 61 -1.04 13.60 8.21
N PHE A 62 -0.86 12.29 8.02
CA PHE A 62 -1.38 11.61 6.84
C PHE A 62 -2.91 11.51 6.87
N VAL A 63 -3.47 11.14 8.01
CA VAL A 63 -4.93 11.12 8.21
C VAL A 63 -5.55 12.50 7.98
N THR A 64 -4.93 13.56 8.51
CA THR A 64 -5.37 14.94 8.25
C THR A 64 -5.36 15.30 6.77
N GLU A 65 -4.34 14.86 6.03
CA GLU A 65 -4.28 15.07 4.57
C GLU A 65 -5.34 14.22 3.83
N ALA A 66 -5.55 12.97 4.24
CA ALA A 66 -6.59 12.11 3.67
C ALA A 66 -7.99 12.75 3.78
N GLU A 67 -8.33 13.30 4.96
CA GLU A 67 -9.58 14.04 5.16
C GLU A 67 -9.70 15.30 4.29
N LYS A 68 -8.60 16.05 4.09
CA LYS A 68 -8.59 17.20 3.18
C LYS A 68 -8.87 16.77 1.74
N TRP A 69 -8.27 15.68 1.29
CA TRP A 69 -8.50 15.14 -0.04
C TRP A 69 -9.93 14.63 -0.20
N ALA A 70 -10.49 13.93 0.80
CA ALA A 70 -11.90 13.50 0.77
C ALA A 70 -12.87 14.70 0.63
N ARG A 71 -12.61 15.80 1.34
CA ARG A 71 -13.38 17.05 1.19
C ARG A 71 -13.23 17.65 -0.21
N LYS A 72 -12.00 17.72 -0.73
CA LYS A 72 -11.71 18.24 -2.07
C LYS A 72 -12.41 17.45 -3.18
N TYR A 73 -12.45 16.12 -3.05
CA TYR A 73 -13.12 15.23 -4.01
C TYR A 73 -14.62 15.06 -3.73
N LYS A 74 -15.16 15.69 -2.67
CA LYS A 74 -16.58 15.64 -2.26
C LYS A 74 -17.07 14.23 -1.95
N VAL A 75 -16.24 13.45 -1.25
CA VAL A 75 -16.53 12.07 -0.81
C VAL A 75 -16.38 11.88 0.71
N SER A 76 -16.44 12.96 1.49
CA SER A 76 -16.27 12.90 2.95
C SER A 76 -17.29 11.99 3.63
N GLU A 77 -18.51 11.89 3.11
CA GLU A 77 -19.56 11.02 3.65
C GLU A 77 -19.30 9.52 3.40
N LEU A 78 -18.44 9.21 2.44
CA LEU A 78 -18.06 7.85 2.08
C LEU A 78 -16.74 7.42 2.72
N CYS A 79 -15.93 8.35 3.23
CA CYS A 79 -14.60 8.09 3.76
C CYS A 79 -14.52 8.41 5.25
N ARG A 80 -14.29 7.40 6.07
CA ARG A 80 -13.91 7.55 7.47
C ARG A 80 -12.42 7.26 7.59
N PHE A 81 -11.65 8.20 8.14
CA PHE A 81 -10.23 8.01 8.45
C PHE A 81 -10.00 7.96 9.96
N GLU A 82 -9.12 7.05 10.40
CA GLU A 82 -8.84 6.79 11.81
C GLU A 82 -7.31 6.79 12.05
N ILE A 83 -6.87 7.51 13.09
CA ILE A 83 -5.48 7.47 13.55
C ILE A 83 -5.35 6.28 14.50
N ALA A 84 -4.74 5.18 14.06
CA ALA A 84 -4.54 4.01 14.91
C ALA A 84 -3.37 3.15 14.44
N ASP A 85 -2.82 2.36 15.36
CA ASP A 85 -1.89 1.30 15.03
C ASP A 85 -2.65 0.09 14.49
N ILE A 86 -2.44 -0.23 13.21
CA ILE A 86 -3.12 -1.34 12.55
C ILE A 86 -2.85 -2.71 13.20
N ARG A 87 -1.70 -2.86 13.89
CA ARG A 87 -1.34 -4.11 14.61
C ARG A 87 -2.29 -4.43 15.75
N ILE A 88 -2.91 -3.39 16.34
CA ILE A 88 -3.83 -3.49 17.47
C ILE A 88 -5.27 -3.35 16.99
N ARG A 89 -5.50 -2.39 16.09
CA ARG A 89 -6.85 -2.02 15.67
C ARG A 89 -7.56 -3.11 14.88
N LEU A 90 -6.80 -3.88 14.10
CA LEU A 90 -7.30 -4.94 13.22
C LEU A 90 -8.15 -5.99 13.95
N ASP A 91 -7.80 -6.37 15.18
CA ASP A 91 -8.47 -7.42 15.94
C ASP A 91 -9.98 -7.14 16.19
N THR A 92 -10.38 -5.88 16.12
CA THR A 92 -11.76 -5.42 16.38
C THR A 92 -12.56 -5.13 15.11
N LEU A 93 -11.96 -5.28 13.94
CA LEU A 93 -12.56 -4.97 12.64
C LEU A 93 -13.16 -6.21 12.00
N LYS A 94 -14.39 -6.12 11.50
CA LYS A 94 -15.12 -7.28 10.94
C LYS A 94 -15.99 -6.85 9.76
N ASP A 95 -16.32 -7.82 8.91
CA ASP A 95 -17.31 -7.72 7.85
C ASP A 95 -16.98 -6.68 6.77
N TYR A 96 -15.73 -6.66 6.30
CA TYR A 96 -15.31 -5.88 5.14
C TYR A 96 -15.34 -6.72 3.87
N ASP A 97 -15.86 -6.13 2.80
CA ASP A 97 -15.99 -6.77 1.49
C ASP A 97 -14.68 -6.72 0.70
N LEU A 98 -13.86 -5.69 0.98
CA LEU A 98 -12.55 -5.53 0.39
C LEU A 98 -11.56 -5.00 1.44
N ILE A 99 -10.40 -5.64 1.57
CA ILE A 99 -9.29 -5.12 2.38
C ILE A 99 -8.14 -4.78 1.45
N ILE A 100 -7.58 -3.58 1.63
CA ILE A 100 -6.43 -3.08 0.87
C ILE A 100 -5.23 -3.04 1.80
N LEU A 101 -4.14 -3.65 1.36
CA LEU A 101 -2.83 -3.68 1.97
C LEU A 101 -1.86 -3.03 0.98
N GLY A 102 -1.87 -1.70 0.95
CA GLY A 102 -1.16 -0.91 -0.05
C GLY A 102 0.25 -0.55 0.39
N SER A 103 1.25 -1.35 0.00
CA SER A 103 2.68 -1.08 0.27
C SER A 103 2.98 -0.83 1.76
N ILE A 104 2.34 -1.59 2.65
CA ILE A 104 2.54 -1.46 4.10
C ILE A 104 3.80 -2.17 4.60
N GLY A 105 4.46 -2.94 3.74
CA GLY A 105 5.60 -3.77 4.12
C GLY A 105 5.25 -4.81 5.20
N GLN A 106 6.23 -5.20 6.00
CA GLN A 106 6.08 -6.27 6.98
C GLN A 106 5.51 -5.80 8.33
N VAL A 107 4.69 -4.74 8.37
CA VAL A 107 4.11 -4.21 9.62
C VAL A 107 3.28 -5.25 10.37
N LEU A 108 2.58 -6.13 9.66
CA LEU A 108 1.78 -7.22 10.23
C LEU A 108 2.51 -8.57 10.23
N GLY A 109 3.73 -8.63 9.75
CA GLY A 109 4.56 -9.81 9.56
C GLY A 109 4.80 -10.09 8.08
N ASN A 110 5.23 -11.32 7.74
CA ASN A 110 5.34 -11.74 6.35
C ASN A 110 3.95 -11.87 5.69
N ILE A 111 3.90 -12.15 4.39
CA ILE A 111 2.64 -12.25 3.63
C ILE A 111 1.67 -13.25 4.26
N GLU A 112 2.15 -14.44 4.66
CA GLU A 112 1.30 -15.44 5.32
C GLU A 112 0.69 -14.90 6.63
N ALA A 113 1.52 -14.33 7.51
CA ALA A 113 1.06 -13.79 8.79
C ALA A 113 0.09 -12.62 8.61
N THR A 114 0.38 -11.73 7.66
CA THR A 114 -0.48 -10.59 7.31
C THR A 114 -1.84 -11.06 6.82
N LEU A 115 -1.89 -11.97 5.85
CA LEU A 115 -3.13 -12.49 5.31
C LEU A 115 -3.95 -13.28 6.33
N ARG A 116 -3.31 -14.07 7.22
CA ARG A 116 -4.02 -14.75 8.32
C ARG A 116 -4.71 -13.76 9.26
N LYS A 117 -4.04 -12.64 9.58
CA LYS A 117 -4.62 -11.60 10.46
C LYS A 117 -5.80 -10.89 9.81
N VAL A 118 -5.71 -10.51 8.55
CA VAL A 118 -6.81 -9.78 7.88
C VAL A 118 -7.99 -10.70 7.52
N LYS A 119 -7.75 -12.02 7.45
CA LYS A 119 -8.80 -13.00 7.13
C LYS A 119 -10.02 -12.87 8.04
N ASP A 120 -9.81 -12.64 9.33
CA ASP A 120 -10.89 -12.53 10.31
C ASP A 120 -11.70 -11.24 10.17
N SER A 121 -11.17 -10.24 9.47
CA SER A 121 -11.86 -8.97 9.20
C SER A 121 -12.65 -8.98 7.89
N LEU A 122 -12.45 -9.97 7.02
CA LEU A 122 -13.18 -10.12 5.76
C LEU A 122 -14.58 -10.71 5.98
N SER A 123 -15.53 -10.25 5.19
CA SER A 123 -16.80 -10.94 4.96
C SER A 123 -16.59 -12.29 4.26
N SER A 124 -17.62 -13.15 4.19
CA SER A 124 -17.50 -14.49 3.61
C SER A 124 -17.06 -14.49 2.14
N GLU A 125 -17.51 -13.53 1.37
CA GLU A 125 -17.20 -13.34 -0.06
C GLU A 125 -16.15 -12.23 -0.30
N GLY A 126 -15.52 -11.75 0.77
CA GLY A 126 -14.58 -10.63 0.72
C GLY A 126 -13.26 -10.98 0.02
N CYS A 127 -12.64 -9.95 -0.55
CA CYS A 127 -11.37 -10.03 -1.26
C CYS A 127 -10.29 -9.18 -0.58
N VAL A 128 -9.03 -9.48 -0.88
CA VAL A 128 -7.88 -8.67 -0.45
C VAL A 128 -7.14 -8.17 -1.68
N ILE A 129 -6.79 -6.89 -1.70
CA ILE A 129 -5.76 -6.35 -2.59
C ILE A 129 -4.49 -6.24 -1.77
N LEU A 130 -3.46 -6.95 -2.21
CA LEU A 130 -2.13 -6.94 -1.63
C LEU A 130 -1.17 -6.32 -2.64
N ASP A 131 -0.57 -5.19 -2.29
CA ASP A 131 0.45 -4.51 -3.09
C ASP A 131 1.79 -4.61 -2.37
N GLU A 132 2.65 -5.45 -2.90
CA GLU A 132 3.95 -5.85 -2.36
C GLU A 132 4.91 -6.19 -3.50
N GLY A 133 5.92 -6.99 -3.24
CA GLY A 133 6.85 -7.48 -4.23
C GLY A 133 7.54 -8.76 -3.80
N TYR A 134 8.27 -9.33 -4.74
CA TYR A 134 9.17 -10.44 -4.51
C TYR A 134 10.53 -10.16 -5.10
N ARG A 135 11.58 -10.76 -4.51
CA ARG A 135 12.92 -10.64 -5.05
C ARG A 135 13.07 -11.41 -6.37
N LEU A 136 13.85 -10.85 -7.27
CA LEU A 136 14.35 -11.56 -8.45
C LEU A 136 15.44 -12.55 -8.07
N ASP A 137 15.78 -13.48 -8.98
CA ASP A 137 16.76 -14.54 -8.72
C ASP A 137 18.17 -13.99 -8.48
N GLU A 138 18.50 -12.89 -9.16
CA GLU A 138 19.80 -12.22 -9.02
C GLU A 138 19.66 -11.01 -8.08
N GLY A 139 20.58 -10.89 -7.12
CA GLY A 139 20.60 -9.75 -6.21
C GLY A 139 21.60 -9.91 -5.06
N PRO A 140 21.80 -8.83 -4.28
CA PRO A 140 22.66 -8.86 -3.10
C PRO A 140 22.15 -9.83 -2.03
N GLU A 141 23.07 -10.45 -1.26
CA GLU A 141 22.74 -11.46 -0.25
C GLU A 141 21.73 -11.01 0.80
N ASN A 142 21.71 -9.74 1.15
CA ASN A 142 20.76 -9.20 2.12
C ASN A 142 19.30 -9.25 1.64
N LEU A 143 19.05 -9.46 0.34
CA LEU A 143 17.72 -9.63 -0.22
C LEU A 143 17.19 -11.07 -0.12
N TYR A 144 18.01 -12.05 0.21
CA TYR A 144 17.54 -13.43 0.38
C TYR A 144 16.55 -13.61 1.55
N ASN A 145 16.43 -12.61 2.42
CA ASN A 145 15.38 -12.56 3.44
C ASN A 145 13.99 -12.19 2.87
N TYR A 146 13.93 -11.63 1.65
CA TYR A 146 12.68 -11.40 0.95
C TYR A 146 12.27 -12.66 0.19
N PRO A 147 10.96 -12.97 0.13
CA PRO A 147 10.50 -14.13 -0.61
C PRO A 147 10.74 -13.95 -2.11
N ASP A 148 11.04 -15.04 -2.80
CA ASP A 148 10.94 -15.13 -4.25
C ASP A 148 9.47 -15.37 -4.68
N HIS A 149 9.23 -15.41 -5.99
CA HIS A 149 7.89 -15.58 -6.57
C HIS A 149 7.18 -16.84 -6.04
N LEU A 150 7.85 -17.99 -6.02
CA LEU A 150 7.26 -19.25 -5.56
C LEU A 150 6.93 -19.19 -4.07
N GLN A 151 7.82 -18.65 -3.26
CA GLN A 151 7.62 -18.47 -1.82
C GLN A 151 6.43 -17.54 -1.51
N VAL A 152 6.22 -16.48 -2.30
CA VAL A 152 5.03 -15.61 -2.15
C VAL A 152 3.75 -16.41 -2.37
N TYR A 153 3.66 -17.16 -3.47
CA TYR A 153 2.47 -17.97 -3.75
C TYR A 153 2.23 -19.07 -2.70
N GLU A 154 3.29 -19.68 -2.18
CA GLU A 154 3.17 -20.62 -1.06
C GLU A 154 2.63 -19.95 0.20
N GLN A 155 3.10 -18.74 0.54
CA GLN A 155 2.61 -17.99 1.70
C GLN A 155 1.14 -17.61 1.54
N ILE A 156 0.72 -17.15 0.36
CA ILE A 156 -0.68 -16.84 0.04
C ILE A 156 -1.54 -18.10 0.24
N LYS A 157 -1.14 -19.23 -0.33
CA LYS A 157 -1.85 -20.50 -0.21
C LYS A 157 -1.92 -21.00 1.23
N LYS A 158 -0.81 -20.95 1.98
CA LYS A 158 -0.75 -21.33 3.41
C LYS A 158 -1.66 -20.46 4.28
N ALA A 159 -1.88 -19.21 3.91
CA ALA A 159 -2.85 -18.33 4.58
C ALA A 159 -4.30 -18.66 4.26
N GLY A 160 -4.57 -19.56 3.29
CA GLY A 160 -5.90 -19.94 2.84
C GLY A 160 -6.51 -18.92 1.88
N PHE A 161 -5.68 -18.40 0.99
CA PHE A 161 -6.09 -17.54 -0.13
C PHE A 161 -5.60 -18.10 -1.46
N GLU A 162 -6.25 -17.69 -2.53
CA GLU A 162 -5.86 -17.94 -3.91
C GLU A 162 -5.75 -16.61 -4.68
N VAL A 163 -4.86 -16.58 -5.66
CA VAL A 163 -4.68 -15.43 -6.54
C VAL A 163 -5.74 -15.47 -7.62
N MET A 164 -6.57 -14.41 -7.67
CA MET A 164 -7.57 -14.21 -8.73
C MET A 164 -6.95 -13.55 -9.95
N GLU A 165 -6.20 -12.50 -9.72
CA GLU A 165 -5.49 -11.73 -10.74
C GLU A 165 -4.23 -11.13 -10.13
N GLU A 166 -3.17 -11.03 -10.93
CA GLU A 166 -1.97 -10.30 -10.56
C GLU A 166 -1.63 -9.25 -11.61
N HIS A 167 -1.19 -8.10 -11.14
CA HIS A 167 -0.67 -7.04 -11.97
C HIS A 167 0.81 -6.84 -11.66
N LEU A 168 1.66 -7.15 -12.64
CA LEU A 168 3.10 -6.93 -12.53
C LEU A 168 3.43 -5.47 -12.82
N GLY A 169 4.08 -4.81 -11.87
CA GLY A 169 4.59 -3.45 -12.06
C GLY A 169 5.63 -3.41 -13.19
N LYS A 170 5.43 -2.51 -14.14
CA LYS A 170 6.40 -2.30 -15.24
C LYS A 170 7.62 -1.58 -14.72
N GLN A 171 8.79 -2.13 -14.97
CA GLN A 171 10.06 -1.59 -14.50
C GLN A 171 10.28 -0.12 -14.89
N GLU A 172 9.97 0.23 -16.12
CA GLU A 172 10.08 1.61 -16.62
C GLU A 172 9.20 2.59 -15.84
N PHE A 173 8.01 2.15 -15.43
CA PHE A 173 7.11 2.96 -14.63
C PHE A 173 7.65 3.15 -13.21
N ILE A 174 8.20 2.10 -12.60
CA ILE A 174 8.80 2.14 -11.25
C ILE A 174 10.02 3.08 -11.27
N GLN A 175 10.89 2.98 -12.26
CA GLN A 175 12.04 3.88 -12.43
C GLN A 175 11.61 5.34 -12.55
N HIS A 176 10.60 5.63 -13.38
CA HIS A 176 10.10 6.99 -13.54
C HIS A 176 9.51 7.56 -12.24
N LEU A 177 8.71 6.75 -11.54
CA LEU A 177 8.12 7.12 -10.25
C LEU A 177 9.20 7.39 -9.19
N ASN A 178 10.19 6.50 -9.08
CA ASN A 178 11.31 6.67 -8.16
C ASN A 178 12.11 7.94 -8.46
N GLN A 179 12.37 8.25 -9.73
CA GLN A 179 13.06 9.50 -10.11
C GLN A 179 12.28 10.73 -9.64
N GLN A 180 10.96 10.75 -9.79
CA GLN A 180 10.12 11.84 -9.30
C GLN A 180 10.16 11.94 -7.78
N ILE A 181 9.98 10.83 -7.07
CA ILE A 181 10.02 10.77 -5.60
C ILE A 181 11.39 11.25 -5.10
N MET A 182 12.48 10.75 -5.67
CA MET A 182 13.84 11.15 -5.31
C MET A 182 14.09 12.64 -5.54
N GLY A 183 13.55 13.23 -6.60
CA GLY A 183 13.61 14.66 -6.84
C GLY A 183 12.95 15.48 -5.71
N PHE A 184 11.78 15.07 -5.25
CA PHE A 184 11.10 15.71 -4.11
C PHE A 184 11.88 15.52 -2.80
N ILE A 185 12.42 14.32 -2.55
CA ILE A 185 13.24 14.04 -1.36
C ILE A 185 14.50 14.90 -1.35
N GLN A 186 15.23 14.95 -2.45
CA GLN A 186 16.45 15.76 -2.58
C GLN A 186 16.18 17.23 -2.31
N LYS A 187 15.17 17.80 -2.97
CA LYS A 187 14.75 19.19 -2.74
C LYS A 187 14.46 19.44 -1.26
N ARG A 188 13.68 18.57 -0.63
CA ARG A 188 13.31 18.71 0.78
C ARG A 188 14.49 18.55 1.73
N VAL A 189 15.42 17.65 1.43
CA VAL A 189 16.65 17.47 2.19
C VAL A 189 17.48 18.77 2.19
N GLU A 190 17.65 19.45 1.04
CA GLU A 190 18.39 20.70 0.98
C GLU A 190 17.71 21.83 1.78
N GLU A 191 16.39 21.93 1.73
CA GLU A 191 15.64 22.88 2.55
C GLU A 191 15.85 22.61 4.06
N LEU A 192 15.74 21.33 4.48
CA LEU A 192 15.92 20.94 5.88
C LEU A 192 17.37 21.12 6.37
N LYS A 193 18.36 20.86 5.53
CA LYS A 193 19.78 21.14 5.85
C LYS A 193 20.04 22.61 6.11
N THR A 194 19.37 23.49 5.37
CA THR A 194 19.43 24.93 5.56
C THR A 194 18.73 25.37 6.85
N GLN A 195 17.55 24.78 7.11
CA GLN A 195 16.75 25.11 8.29
C GLN A 195 17.33 24.55 9.60
N PHE A 196 17.99 23.38 9.54
CA PHE A 196 18.55 22.66 10.69
C PHE A 196 19.99 22.22 10.45
N PRO A 197 20.96 23.15 10.44
CA PRO A 197 22.37 22.86 10.09
C PRO A 197 23.01 21.78 10.97
N ASP A 198 22.69 21.78 12.26
CA ASP A 198 23.24 20.82 13.25
C ASP A 198 22.77 19.38 13.00
N ARG A 199 21.69 19.19 12.23
CA ARG A 199 21.11 17.89 11.90
C ARG A 199 21.36 17.44 10.45
N LYS A 200 22.22 18.13 9.73
CA LYS A 200 22.53 17.88 8.32
C LYS A 200 22.85 16.41 8.04
N HIS A 201 23.65 15.78 8.88
CA HIS A 201 24.05 14.39 8.76
C HIS A 201 22.87 13.39 8.78
N LEU A 202 21.76 13.71 9.49
CA LEU A 202 20.55 12.84 9.53
C LEU A 202 19.82 12.89 8.19
N PHE A 203 19.74 14.05 7.57
CA PHE A 203 19.06 14.22 6.28
C PHE A 203 19.87 13.57 5.14
N GLU A 204 21.21 13.67 5.19
CA GLU A 204 22.09 13.01 4.24
C GLU A 204 22.01 11.49 4.35
N LYS A 205 22.02 10.97 5.58
CA LYS A 205 21.83 9.53 5.83
C LYS A 205 20.47 9.03 5.32
N TYR A 206 19.40 9.80 5.53
CA TYR A 206 18.08 9.46 5.00
C TYR A 206 18.07 9.42 3.46
N LEU A 207 18.67 10.43 2.83
CA LEU A 207 18.75 10.50 1.37
C LEU A 207 19.52 9.31 0.78
N GLU A 208 20.62 8.90 1.42
CA GLU A 208 21.40 7.74 1.01
C GLU A 208 20.60 6.44 1.16
N ALA A 209 19.89 6.25 2.27
CA ALA A 209 19.01 5.09 2.48
C ALA A 209 17.92 5.01 1.39
N GLN A 210 17.33 6.14 1.01
CA GLN A 210 16.31 6.17 -0.04
C GLN A 210 16.87 5.86 -1.44
N LYS A 211 18.12 6.23 -1.72
CA LYS A 211 18.79 5.83 -2.98
C LYS A 211 19.00 4.31 -3.06
N ILE A 212 19.47 3.72 -1.95
CA ILE A 212 19.67 2.27 -1.87
C ILE A 212 18.33 1.53 -2.03
N GLU A 213 17.28 2.01 -1.39
CA GLU A 213 15.93 1.44 -1.51
C GLU A 213 15.41 1.53 -2.95
N SER A 214 15.56 2.69 -3.61
CA SER A 214 15.19 2.87 -5.01
C SER A 214 15.96 1.92 -5.93
N ASP A 215 17.26 1.77 -5.74
CA ASP A 215 18.11 0.85 -6.51
C ASP A 215 17.65 -0.61 -6.36
N ILE A 216 17.32 -1.02 -5.13
CA ILE A 216 16.78 -2.35 -4.84
C ILE A 216 15.45 -2.58 -5.58
N LEU A 217 14.52 -1.66 -5.47
CA LEU A 217 13.20 -1.77 -6.12
C LEU A 217 13.31 -1.80 -7.65
N GLU A 218 14.28 -1.04 -8.21
CA GLU A 218 14.45 -0.94 -9.65
C GLU A 218 15.19 -2.12 -10.28
N ASN A 219 16.08 -2.80 -9.56
CA ASN A 219 16.97 -3.78 -10.16
C ASN A 219 16.79 -5.20 -9.63
N TYR A 220 16.24 -5.36 -8.42
CA TYR A 220 16.25 -6.66 -7.73
C TYR A 220 14.88 -7.11 -7.21
N MET A 221 13.83 -6.27 -7.37
CA MET A 221 12.49 -6.59 -6.93
C MET A 221 11.51 -6.52 -8.10
N GLN A 222 10.53 -7.42 -8.11
CA GLN A 222 9.34 -7.28 -8.92
C GLN A 222 8.21 -6.77 -8.04
N CYS A 223 7.76 -5.55 -8.29
CA CYS A 223 6.56 -5.02 -7.63
C CYS A 223 5.31 -5.65 -8.24
N VAL A 224 4.37 -6.04 -7.40
CA VAL A 224 3.15 -6.74 -7.82
C VAL A 224 1.97 -6.31 -6.98
N THR A 225 0.83 -6.11 -7.64
CA THR A 225 -0.45 -5.95 -6.97
C THR A 225 -1.31 -7.18 -7.25
N TRP A 226 -1.66 -7.93 -6.21
CA TRP A 226 -2.51 -9.12 -6.29
C TRP A 226 -3.93 -8.83 -5.82
N LEU A 227 -4.90 -9.38 -6.53
CA LEU A 227 -6.26 -9.58 -6.03
C LEU A 227 -6.37 -11.02 -5.52
N LEU A 228 -6.72 -11.16 -4.25
CA LEU A 228 -6.78 -12.44 -3.55
C LEU A 228 -8.22 -12.72 -3.08
N LYS A 229 -8.64 -13.98 -3.14
CA LYS A 229 -9.89 -14.48 -2.58
C LYS A 229 -9.60 -15.61 -1.59
N ARG A 230 -10.48 -15.84 -0.62
CA ARG A 230 -10.37 -17.02 0.25
C ARG A 230 -10.44 -18.30 -0.59
N SER A 231 -9.53 -19.23 -0.31
CA SER A 231 -9.65 -20.59 -0.85
C SER A 231 -10.87 -21.30 -0.22
N VAL A 232 -11.63 -21.98 -1.03
CA VAL A 232 -12.80 -22.80 -0.60
C VAL A 232 -12.34 -24.06 0.15
#